data_d4426c3ca3da4a6463a54e2980c8313a
#
_entry.id   d4426c3ca3da4a6463a54e2980c8313a
#
_cell.length_a   1.000
_cell.length_b   1.000
_cell.length_c   1.000
_cell.angle_alpha   90.00
_cell.angle_beta   90.00
_cell.angle_gamma   90.00
#
_symmetry.space_group_name_H-M   'P 1'
#
loop_
_entity.id
_entity.type
_entity.pdbx_description
1 polymer ?
#
loop_
_entity_poly.entity_id
_entity_poly.type
_entity_poly.pdbx_seq_one_letter_code
_entity_poly.pdbx_strand_id
1 'polypeptide(L)'
;KLIPKIIHYCWFGGNPKSNLIKQCIDSWKKYCPDYQLIEWNESNFDINCNPYVKAAYEDKKWAFVSDYVRLYIVYNQGGVYLDTDVLLHNGIDELLKNSCWMASDDVRYISTGLGFGAEKGNWLIKAIMEAYEGYEYPSGTNVTRDTVVIEKQLSEWKKTDRTQLVNGIML
;
A
#
# COMPACT_ATOMS: atom_id res chain seq x y z
N LYS A 1 3.13 14.46 -14.25
CA LYS A 1 2.29 13.49 -13.55
C LYS A 1 3.01 12.16 -13.52
N LEU A 2 3.35 11.71 -12.33
CA LEU A 2 4.20 10.54 -12.15
C LEU A 2 3.38 9.28 -11.80
N ILE A 3 2.33 9.42 -11.00
CA ILE A 3 1.53 8.29 -10.51
C ILE A 3 0.26 8.17 -11.36
N PRO A 4 -0.01 6.99 -11.96
CA PRO A 4 -1.23 6.80 -12.76
C PRO A 4 -2.50 6.78 -11.89
N LYS A 5 -3.63 7.15 -12.49
CA LYS A 5 -4.95 7.17 -11.85
C LYS A 5 -5.53 5.77 -11.74
N ILE A 6 -4.94 4.97 -10.89
CA ILE A 6 -5.37 3.61 -10.57
C ILE A 6 -5.43 3.48 -9.06
N ILE A 7 -6.54 2.96 -8.53
CA ILE A 7 -6.66 2.55 -7.13
C ILE A 7 -6.68 1.04 -7.10
N HIS A 8 -5.68 0.46 -6.44
CA HIS A 8 -5.57 -0.97 -6.18
C HIS A 8 -6.05 -1.28 -4.77
N TYR A 9 -6.69 -2.41 -4.61
CA TYR A 9 -7.00 -2.97 -3.29
C TYR A 9 -6.97 -4.49 -3.33
N CYS A 10 -6.78 -5.12 -2.18
CA CYS A 10 -6.73 -6.56 -2.03
C CYS A 10 -7.99 -7.08 -1.35
N TRP A 11 -8.51 -8.19 -1.86
CA TRP A 11 -9.61 -8.91 -1.23
C TRP A 11 -9.42 -10.41 -1.44
N PHE A 12 -8.65 -11.04 -0.55
CA PHE A 12 -8.38 -12.48 -0.59
C PHE A 12 -9.32 -13.26 0.32
N GLY A 13 -9.47 -14.56 0.05
CA GLY A 13 -10.25 -15.48 0.87
C GLY A 13 -11.72 -15.61 0.48
N GLY A 14 -12.22 -14.79 -0.43
CA GLY A 14 -13.56 -14.93 -1.00
C GLY A 14 -14.72 -14.61 -0.05
N ASN A 15 -14.46 -13.99 1.10
CA ASN A 15 -15.52 -13.59 2.02
C ASN A 15 -16.37 -12.45 1.44
N PRO A 16 -17.68 -12.38 1.78
CA PRO A 16 -18.49 -11.23 1.37
C PRO A 16 -18.00 -9.94 2.02
N LYS A 17 -18.05 -8.84 1.27
CA LYS A 17 -17.71 -7.52 1.78
C LYS A 17 -18.83 -6.97 2.66
N SER A 18 -18.47 -6.45 3.83
CA SER A 18 -19.42 -5.78 4.74
C SER A 18 -19.94 -4.48 4.14
N ASN A 19 -21.03 -3.95 4.70
CA ASN A 19 -21.56 -2.65 4.28
C ASN A 19 -20.56 -1.53 4.48
N LEU A 20 -19.78 -1.58 5.56
CA LEU A 20 -18.72 -0.58 5.81
C LEU A 20 -17.66 -0.59 4.70
N ILE A 21 -17.20 -1.76 4.30
CA ILE A 21 -16.22 -1.91 3.21
C ILE A 21 -16.79 -1.39 1.89
N LYS A 22 -18.06 -1.72 1.59
CA LYS A 22 -18.73 -1.20 0.40
C LYS A 22 -18.83 0.33 0.41
N GLN A 23 -19.12 0.93 1.56
CA GLN A 23 -19.15 2.39 1.72
C GLN A 23 -17.77 3.02 1.48
N CYS A 24 -16.72 2.41 1.96
CA CYS A 24 -15.35 2.88 1.71
C CYS A 24 -15.04 2.87 0.21
N ILE A 25 -15.29 1.76 -0.47
CA ILE A 25 -15.07 1.65 -1.92
C ILE A 25 -15.93 2.64 -2.70
N ASP A 26 -17.18 2.84 -2.29
CA ASP A 26 -18.08 3.84 -2.90
C ASP A 26 -17.52 5.27 -2.74
N SER A 27 -16.87 5.57 -1.63
CA SER A 27 -16.21 6.87 -1.44
C SER A 27 -15.08 7.09 -2.45
N TRP A 28 -14.35 6.04 -2.82
CA TRP A 28 -13.30 6.14 -3.84
C TRP A 28 -13.90 6.47 -5.22
N LYS A 29 -15.01 5.84 -5.58
CA LYS A 29 -15.73 6.13 -6.83
C LYS A 29 -16.27 7.54 -6.85
N LYS A 30 -16.73 8.05 -5.69
CA LYS A 30 -17.27 9.41 -5.57
C LYS A 30 -16.19 10.48 -5.74
N TYR A 31 -15.06 10.35 -5.05
CA TYR A 31 -14.01 11.36 -5.02
C TYR A 31 -12.92 11.17 -6.08
N CYS A 32 -12.86 9.98 -6.68
CA CYS A 32 -11.91 9.63 -7.73
C CYS A 32 -12.64 8.99 -8.92
N PRO A 33 -13.62 9.69 -9.53
CA PRO A 33 -14.50 9.07 -10.53
C PRO A 33 -13.79 8.67 -11.82
N ASP A 34 -12.65 9.26 -12.11
CA ASP A 34 -11.83 8.99 -13.30
C ASP A 34 -10.68 8.02 -13.02
N TYR A 35 -10.61 7.43 -11.85
CA TYR A 35 -9.62 6.40 -11.52
C TYR A 35 -10.15 5.02 -11.90
N GLN A 36 -9.24 4.19 -12.41
CA GLN A 36 -9.51 2.76 -12.54
C GLN A 36 -9.38 2.09 -11.16
N LEU A 37 -10.39 1.33 -10.75
CA LEU A 37 -10.34 0.52 -9.52
C LEU A 37 -10.04 -0.93 -9.88
N ILE A 38 -9.02 -1.52 -9.26
CA ILE A 38 -8.64 -2.91 -9.48
C ILE A 38 -8.66 -3.67 -8.16
N GLU A 39 -9.52 -4.68 -8.08
CA GLU A 39 -9.50 -5.65 -6.99
C GLU A 39 -8.48 -6.75 -7.28
N TRP A 40 -7.59 -7.01 -6.34
CA TRP A 40 -6.65 -8.12 -6.40
C TRP A 40 -7.09 -9.25 -5.48
N ASN A 41 -7.17 -10.44 -6.03
CA ASN A 41 -7.62 -11.63 -5.33
C ASN A 41 -7.01 -12.87 -5.99
N GLU A 42 -7.45 -14.06 -5.58
CA GLU A 42 -6.94 -15.34 -6.09
C GLU A 42 -7.08 -15.52 -7.60
N SER A 43 -8.00 -14.79 -8.24
CA SER A 43 -8.25 -14.91 -9.68
C SER A 43 -7.21 -14.20 -10.54
N ASN A 44 -6.50 -13.22 -10.00
CA ASN A 44 -5.58 -12.37 -10.77
C ASN A 44 -4.22 -12.15 -10.10
N PHE A 45 -3.94 -12.82 -8.98
CA PHE A 45 -2.66 -12.72 -8.30
C PHE A 45 -2.16 -14.12 -7.90
N ASP A 46 -0.88 -14.38 -8.17
CA ASP A 46 -0.22 -15.63 -7.78
C ASP A 46 0.26 -15.56 -6.33
N ILE A 47 -0.45 -16.22 -5.43
CA ILE A 47 -0.10 -16.28 -4.00
C ILE A 47 1.19 -17.05 -3.70
N ASN A 48 1.72 -17.79 -4.68
CA ASN A 48 2.98 -18.51 -4.54
C ASN A 48 4.20 -17.69 -4.95
N CYS A 49 4.02 -16.43 -5.29
CA CYS A 49 5.09 -15.53 -5.76
C CYS A 49 6.20 -15.30 -4.72
N ASN A 50 5.89 -15.50 -3.44
CA ASN A 50 6.80 -15.23 -2.33
C ASN A 50 6.47 -16.15 -1.15
N PRO A 51 7.47 -16.75 -0.46
CA PRO A 51 7.22 -17.65 0.67
C PRO A 51 6.43 -17.02 1.81
N TYR A 52 6.65 -15.72 2.08
CA TYR A 52 5.90 -14.99 3.10
C TYR A 52 4.41 -14.91 2.76
N VAL A 53 4.09 -14.54 1.53
CA VAL A 53 2.71 -14.46 1.03
C VAL A 53 2.04 -15.83 1.10
N LYS A 54 2.73 -16.87 0.63
CA LYS A 54 2.20 -18.24 0.64
C LYS A 54 1.86 -18.71 2.05
N ALA A 55 2.77 -18.52 3.00
CA ALA A 55 2.57 -18.92 4.40
C ALA A 55 1.41 -18.15 5.04
N ALA A 56 1.33 -16.85 4.83
CA ALA A 56 0.23 -16.01 5.31
C ALA A 56 -1.12 -16.44 4.72
N TYR A 57 -1.14 -16.76 3.44
CA TYR A 57 -2.36 -17.23 2.76
C TYR A 57 -2.83 -18.58 3.30
N GLU A 58 -1.93 -19.54 3.47
CA GLU A 58 -2.24 -20.88 4.03
C GLU A 58 -2.80 -20.76 5.46
N ASP A 59 -2.34 -19.76 6.21
CA ASP A 59 -2.82 -19.47 7.58
C ASP A 59 -4.06 -18.57 7.59
N LYS A 60 -4.61 -18.23 6.42
CA LYS A 60 -5.78 -17.35 6.24
C LYS A 60 -5.63 -15.98 6.92
N LYS A 61 -4.41 -15.48 6.95
CA LYS A 61 -4.09 -14.14 7.49
C LYS A 61 -4.04 -13.12 6.36
N TRP A 62 -5.21 -12.70 5.93
CA TRP A 62 -5.37 -11.84 4.73
C TRP A 62 -4.65 -10.50 4.85
N ALA A 63 -4.60 -9.92 6.05
CA ALA A 63 -3.87 -8.69 6.29
C ALA A 63 -2.36 -8.86 5.99
N PHE A 64 -1.77 -9.96 6.43
CA PHE A 64 -0.36 -10.26 6.15
C PHE A 64 -0.11 -10.56 4.67
N VAL A 65 -1.05 -11.19 3.99
CA VAL A 65 -0.98 -11.39 2.54
C VAL A 65 -0.89 -10.03 1.84
N SER A 66 -1.77 -9.10 2.17
CA SER A 66 -1.80 -7.79 1.54
C SER A 66 -0.57 -6.94 1.87
N ASP A 67 0.11 -7.16 2.98
CA ASP A 67 1.31 -6.39 3.37
C ASP A 67 2.41 -6.44 2.31
N TYR A 68 2.58 -7.55 1.63
CA TYR A 68 3.53 -7.68 0.53
C TYR A 68 2.87 -7.42 -0.83
N VAL A 69 1.69 -7.98 -1.06
CA VAL A 69 1.01 -7.91 -2.36
C VAL A 69 0.77 -6.46 -2.79
N ARG A 70 0.42 -5.58 -1.87
CA ARG A 70 0.23 -4.15 -2.16
C ARG A 70 1.48 -3.50 -2.76
N LEU A 71 2.64 -3.84 -2.22
CA LEU A 71 3.93 -3.31 -2.71
C LEU A 71 4.24 -3.84 -4.11
N TYR A 72 4.08 -5.13 -4.30
CA TYR A 72 4.32 -5.81 -5.58
C TYR A 72 3.48 -5.21 -6.71
N ILE A 73 2.19 -5.00 -6.45
CA ILE A 73 1.26 -4.45 -7.43
C ILE A 73 1.65 -3.02 -7.82
N VAL A 74 1.87 -2.16 -6.84
CA VAL A 74 2.22 -0.75 -7.10
C VAL A 74 3.59 -0.64 -7.76
N TYR A 75 4.55 -1.48 -7.37
CA TYR A 75 5.85 -1.51 -8.04
C TYR A 75 5.73 -1.85 -9.53
N ASN A 76 4.93 -2.85 -9.85
CA ASN A 76 4.83 -3.35 -11.23
C ASN A 76 3.91 -2.51 -12.12
N GLN A 77 2.93 -1.84 -11.59
CA GLN A 77 1.93 -1.10 -12.37
C GLN A 77 1.92 0.40 -12.10
N GLY A 78 2.42 0.83 -10.97
CA GLY A 78 2.17 2.18 -10.47
C GLY A 78 0.73 2.35 -10.00
N GLY A 79 0.45 3.48 -9.39
CA GLY A 79 -0.88 3.81 -8.90
C GLY A 79 -0.92 3.99 -7.39
N VAL A 80 -2.12 3.95 -6.85
CA VAL A 80 -2.42 4.14 -5.43
C VAL A 80 -2.95 2.84 -4.86
N TYR A 81 -2.55 2.50 -3.65
CA TYR A 81 -3.12 1.41 -2.88
C TYR A 81 -3.87 1.95 -1.67
N LEU A 82 -5.06 1.42 -1.44
CA LEU A 82 -5.87 1.67 -0.25
C LEU A 82 -6.35 0.35 0.33
N ASP A 83 -6.25 0.19 1.65
CA ASP A 83 -6.98 -0.88 2.33
C ASP A 83 -8.50 -0.64 2.23
N THR A 84 -9.26 -1.71 2.25
CA THR A 84 -10.72 -1.66 2.02
C THR A 84 -11.50 -0.94 3.12
N ASP A 85 -10.89 -0.64 4.24
CA ASP A 85 -11.47 0.12 5.35
C ASP A 85 -11.09 1.62 5.33
N VAL A 86 -10.49 2.09 4.25
CA VAL A 86 -10.14 3.51 4.08
C VAL A 86 -11.31 4.25 3.44
N LEU A 87 -11.82 5.26 4.16
CA LEU A 87 -12.86 6.15 3.67
C LEU A 87 -12.23 7.45 3.14
N LEU A 88 -12.51 7.80 1.89
CA LEU A 88 -12.08 9.09 1.35
C LEU A 88 -13.11 10.17 1.64
N HIS A 89 -12.65 11.36 1.98
CA HIS A 89 -13.45 12.56 2.15
C HIS A 89 -13.22 13.60 1.07
N ASN A 90 -12.14 13.45 0.31
CA ASN A 90 -11.74 14.37 -0.76
C ASN A 90 -11.00 13.61 -1.87
N GLY A 91 -10.86 14.25 -3.02
CA GLY A 91 -10.00 13.74 -4.09
C GLY A 91 -8.52 13.72 -3.69
N ILE A 92 -7.75 12.89 -4.38
CA ILE A 92 -6.33 12.65 -4.09
C ILE A 92 -5.40 13.01 -5.26
N ASP A 93 -5.89 13.76 -6.24
CA ASP A 93 -5.12 14.10 -7.45
C ASP A 93 -3.78 14.78 -7.13
N GLU A 94 -3.74 15.62 -6.09
CA GLU A 94 -2.52 16.32 -5.70
C GLU A 94 -1.39 15.37 -5.27
N LEU A 95 -1.73 14.22 -4.70
CA LEU A 95 -0.77 13.21 -4.28
C LEU A 95 -0.06 12.56 -5.48
N LEU A 96 -0.71 12.53 -6.65
CA LEU A 96 -0.16 11.92 -7.87
C LEU A 96 0.98 12.72 -8.52
N LYS A 97 1.23 13.92 -8.05
CA LYS A 97 2.32 14.78 -8.55
C LYS A 97 3.69 14.39 -8.01
N ASN A 98 3.73 13.53 -7.02
CA ASN A 98 4.97 13.03 -6.41
C ASN A 98 5.42 11.73 -7.11
N SER A 99 6.69 11.39 -6.98
CA SER A 99 7.18 10.08 -7.42
C SER A 99 6.66 8.95 -6.54
N CYS A 100 6.46 9.26 -5.26
CA CYS A 100 5.89 8.37 -4.25
C CYS A 100 5.30 9.20 -3.12
N TRP A 101 4.24 8.69 -2.50
CA TRP A 101 3.73 9.22 -1.24
C TRP A 101 3.28 8.07 -0.35
N MET A 102 3.34 8.27 0.96
CA MET A 102 2.90 7.28 1.93
C MET A 102 2.22 7.96 3.10
N ALA A 103 1.11 7.41 3.56
CA ALA A 103 0.45 7.85 4.77
C ALA A 103 1.17 7.34 6.02
N SER A 104 1.07 8.09 7.10
CA SER A 104 1.53 7.67 8.42
C SER A 104 0.35 7.58 9.38
N ASP A 105 0.50 6.75 10.41
CA ASP A 105 -0.47 6.68 11.50
C ASP A 105 -0.24 7.82 12.52
N ASP A 106 -1.06 7.86 13.54
CA ASP A 106 -1.04 8.89 14.58
C ASP A 106 0.21 8.81 15.50
N VAL A 107 0.92 7.68 15.49
CA VAL A 107 2.23 7.52 16.16
C VAL A 107 3.41 7.71 15.21
N ARG A 108 3.15 8.20 14.00
CA ARG A 108 4.12 8.59 12.96
C ARG A 108 4.92 7.45 12.36
N TYR A 109 4.39 6.24 12.41
CA TYR A 109 4.88 5.14 11.60
C TYR A 109 4.24 5.19 10.22
N ILE A 110 5.02 4.84 9.20
CA ILE A 110 4.47 4.70 7.85
C ILE A 110 3.51 3.53 7.82
N SER A 111 2.30 3.79 7.37
CA SER A 111 1.24 2.79 7.28
C SER A 111 0.72 2.71 5.84
N THR A 112 1.27 1.77 5.09
CA THR A 112 0.90 1.57 3.68
C THR A 112 -0.55 1.12 3.50
N GLY A 113 -1.16 0.56 4.53
CA GLY A 113 -2.59 0.22 4.52
C GLY A 113 -3.51 1.43 4.53
N LEU A 114 -3.11 2.52 5.19
CA LEU A 114 -3.86 3.78 5.16
C LEU A 114 -3.84 4.43 3.79
N GLY A 115 -2.82 4.18 3.02
CA GLY A 115 -2.68 4.64 1.65
C GLY A 115 -1.24 4.94 1.30
N PHE A 116 -0.89 4.61 0.08
CA PHE A 116 0.36 5.02 -0.54
C PHE A 116 0.19 4.99 -2.05
N GLY A 117 1.08 5.65 -2.73
CA GLY A 117 1.12 5.62 -4.18
C GLY A 117 2.52 5.83 -4.69
N ALA A 118 2.80 5.29 -5.85
CA ALA A 118 4.10 5.45 -6.49
C ALA A 118 4.01 5.31 -8.00
N GLU A 119 4.97 5.90 -8.68
CA GLU A 119 5.21 5.61 -10.09
C GLU A 119 5.67 4.15 -10.26
N LYS A 120 5.38 3.57 -11.40
CA LYS A 120 5.83 2.23 -11.74
C LYS A 120 7.36 2.13 -11.61
N GLY A 121 7.83 1.07 -10.95
CA GLY A 121 9.26 0.83 -10.78
C GLY A 121 9.94 1.72 -9.73
N ASN A 122 9.17 2.33 -8.85
CA ASN A 122 9.72 3.23 -7.83
C ASN A 122 10.76 2.52 -6.95
N TRP A 123 11.92 3.13 -6.78
CA TRP A 123 13.06 2.54 -6.08
C TRP A 123 12.80 2.28 -4.59
N LEU A 124 12.03 3.14 -3.93
CA LEU A 124 11.71 2.98 -2.50
C LEU A 124 10.79 1.79 -2.27
N ILE A 125 9.78 1.63 -3.12
CA ILE A 125 8.90 0.46 -3.08
C ILE A 125 9.72 -0.83 -3.26
N LYS A 126 10.64 -0.83 -4.21
CA LYS A 126 11.56 -1.97 -4.42
C LYS A 126 12.38 -2.29 -3.16
N ALA A 127 12.93 -1.27 -2.51
CA ALA A 127 13.72 -1.46 -1.28
C ALA A 127 12.89 -2.09 -0.16
N ILE A 128 11.63 -1.67 0.00
CA ILE A 128 10.70 -2.26 0.99
C ILE A 128 10.39 -3.71 0.63
N MET A 129 10.10 -4.00 -0.65
CA MET A 129 9.83 -5.38 -1.11
C MET A 129 11.02 -6.31 -0.85
N GLU A 130 12.22 -5.87 -1.17
CA GLU A 130 13.45 -6.66 -0.96
C GLU A 130 13.67 -7.00 0.52
N ALA A 131 13.27 -6.11 1.42
CA ALA A 131 13.34 -6.39 2.85
C ALA A 131 12.45 -7.58 3.28
N TYR A 132 11.35 -7.84 2.57
CA TYR A 132 10.49 -8.99 2.85
C TYR A 132 11.13 -10.34 2.51
N GLU A 133 12.18 -10.37 1.71
CA GLU A 133 12.92 -11.61 1.42
C GLU A 133 13.61 -12.17 2.68
N GLY A 134 13.94 -11.29 3.63
CA GLY A 134 14.54 -11.68 4.90
C GLY A 134 13.55 -11.86 6.05
N TYR A 135 12.27 -11.64 5.81
CA TYR A 135 11.25 -11.74 6.87
C TYR A 135 10.66 -13.14 6.93
N GLU A 136 10.54 -13.64 8.15
CA GLU A 136 9.83 -14.89 8.43
C GLU A 136 8.40 -14.58 8.88
N TYR A 137 7.44 -15.27 8.29
CA TYR A 137 6.06 -15.24 8.77
C TYR A 137 5.91 -16.19 9.96
N PRO A 138 5.21 -15.82 11.04
CA PRO A 138 4.44 -14.60 11.29
C PRO A 138 5.14 -13.62 12.26
N SER A 139 6.17 -12.96 11.89
CA SER A 139 6.89 -12.05 12.78
C SER A 139 6.75 -10.58 12.40
N GLY A 140 6.59 -9.70 13.41
CA GLY A 140 6.52 -8.25 13.26
C GLY A 140 5.26 -7.73 12.58
N THR A 141 5.22 -6.43 12.33
CA THR A 141 4.14 -5.75 11.60
C THR A 141 4.69 -5.01 10.39
N ASN A 142 3.87 -4.83 9.35
CA ASN A 142 4.25 -4.07 8.17
C ASN A 142 4.63 -2.62 8.51
N VAL A 143 3.89 -2.00 9.42
CA VAL A 143 4.12 -0.60 9.85
C VAL A 143 5.54 -0.42 10.39
N THR A 144 5.98 -1.31 11.29
CA THR A 144 7.34 -1.26 11.84
C THR A 144 8.39 -1.57 10.78
N ARG A 145 8.18 -2.61 9.99
CA ARG A 145 9.13 -3.05 8.96
C ARG A 145 9.33 -1.99 7.89
N ASP A 146 8.24 -1.45 7.37
CA ASP A 146 8.29 -0.45 6.30
C ASP A 146 8.93 0.84 6.80
N THR A 147 8.59 1.26 8.02
CA THR A 147 9.18 2.46 8.64
C THR A 147 10.69 2.34 8.81
N VAL A 148 11.19 1.19 9.27
CA VAL A 148 12.63 0.94 9.42
C VAL A 148 13.37 1.04 8.09
N VAL A 149 12.81 0.47 7.02
CA VAL A 149 13.40 0.56 5.68
C VAL A 149 13.45 2.01 5.22
N ILE A 150 12.37 2.77 5.41
CA ILE A 150 12.29 4.18 5.02
C ILE A 150 13.29 5.03 5.79
N GLU A 151 13.42 4.84 7.10
CA GLU A 151 14.43 5.55 7.91
C GLU A 151 15.85 5.28 7.41
N LYS A 152 16.12 4.06 6.99
CA LYS A 152 17.43 3.67 6.46
C LYS A 152 17.69 4.27 5.07
N GLN A 153 16.69 4.29 4.20
CA GLN A 153 16.82 4.75 2.83
C GLN A 153 16.73 6.27 2.69
N LEU A 154 15.98 6.91 3.57
CA LEU A 154 15.74 8.36 3.57
C LEU A 154 16.22 8.95 4.89
N SER A 155 17.54 9.08 5.06
CA SER A 155 18.14 9.56 6.32
C SER A 155 17.73 10.97 6.72
N GLU A 156 17.29 11.78 5.76
CA GLU A 156 16.80 13.15 6.00
C GLU A 156 15.37 13.18 6.54
N TRP A 157 14.61 12.09 6.36
CA TRP A 157 13.26 12.01 6.88
C TRP A 157 13.25 11.88 8.40
N LYS A 158 12.38 12.65 9.04
CA LYS A 158 12.17 12.62 10.49
C LYS A 158 10.74 12.21 10.80
N LYS A 159 10.54 11.33 11.75
CA LYS A 159 9.22 10.97 12.26
C LYS A 159 8.62 12.17 13.01
N THR A 160 7.88 12.99 12.30
CA THR A 160 7.17 14.15 12.84
C THR A 160 5.71 14.14 12.39
N ASP A 161 4.90 15.01 12.95
CA ASP A 161 3.51 15.22 12.57
C ASP A 161 3.34 16.11 11.33
N ARG A 162 4.44 16.45 10.67
CA ARG A 162 4.43 17.29 9.47
C ARG A 162 4.77 16.47 8.24
N THR A 163 4.02 16.69 7.17
CA THR A 163 4.34 16.17 5.85
C THR A 163 5.70 16.70 5.40
N GLN A 164 6.55 15.81 4.91
CA GLN A 164 7.88 16.10 4.42
C GLN A 164 8.03 15.65 2.99
N LEU A 165 8.78 16.40 2.20
CA LEU A 165 9.15 16.03 0.83
C LEU A 165 10.65 15.77 0.81
N VAL A 166 11.05 14.52 0.59
CA VAL A 166 12.45 14.08 0.52
C VAL A 166 12.68 13.35 -0.78
N ASN A 167 13.55 13.87 -1.65
CA ASN A 167 13.86 13.29 -2.95
C ASN A 167 12.64 12.98 -3.83
N GLY A 168 11.64 13.87 -3.81
CA GLY A 168 10.39 13.68 -4.56
C GLY A 168 9.40 12.71 -3.93
N ILE A 169 9.67 12.25 -2.71
CA ILE A 169 8.83 11.34 -1.94
C ILE A 169 8.17 12.13 -0.81
N MET A 170 6.85 12.08 -0.75
CA MET A 170 6.05 12.74 0.29
C MET A 170 5.69 11.73 1.39
N LEU A 171 6.06 12.02 2.62
CA LEU A 171 5.84 11.17 3.79
C LEU A 171 5.17 11.95 4.91
#